data_8f4545a689630ad99f9a1a7863254dec
#
_entry.id   8f4545a689630ad99f9a1a7863254dec
#
_cell.length_a   1.000
_cell.length_b   1.000
_cell.length_c   1.000
_cell.angle_alpha   90.00
_cell.angle_beta   90.00
_cell.angle_gamma   90.00
#
_symmetry.space_group_name_H-M   'P 1'
#
loop_
_entity.id
_entity.type
_entity.pdbx_description
1 polymer ?
#
loop_
_entity_poly.entity_id
_entity_poly.type
_entity_poly.pdbx_seq_one_letter_code
_entity_poly.pdbx_strand_id
1 'polypeptide(L)'
;MTLSRNRVLIVDDSDEVRSVVRIFLERDATFTVCGEAANGPEAVQKALQLKPDLVLLDLRLPGMNGIETATALKAVLPQTKLVLFSAYTDSLGPRTWASAIGVDLVLSKGSLIDMAASLKTLATKSI
;
A
#
# COMPACT_ATOMS: atom_id res chain seq x y z
N MET A 1 -10.99 -25.80 -5.15
CA MET A 1 -11.04 -24.55 -4.36
C MET A 1 -10.08 -23.53 -4.91
N THR A 2 -10.56 -22.37 -5.22
CA THR A 2 -9.74 -21.31 -5.78
C THR A 2 -9.06 -20.53 -4.66
N LEU A 3 -7.74 -20.43 -4.72
CA LEU A 3 -7.03 -19.59 -3.78
C LEU A 3 -7.19 -18.15 -4.22
N SER A 4 -7.79 -17.34 -3.37
CA SER A 4 -7.95 -15.92 -3.63
C SER A 4 -6.58 -15.26 -3.54
N ARG A 5 -6.20 -14.52 -4.57
CA ARG A 5 -5.01 -13.67 -4.52
C ARG A 5 -5.39 -12.38 -3.84
N ASN A 6 -4.46 -11.81 -3.08
CA ASN A 6 -4.63 -10.50 -2.52
C ASN A 6 -4.45 -9.47 -3.63
N ARG A 7 -5.47 -8.65 -3.84
CA ARG A 7 -5.47 -7.60 -4.86
C ARG A 7 -4.85 -6.35 -4.29
N VAL A 8 -3.79 -5.88 -4.92
CA VAL A 8 -2.99 -4.76 -4.42
C VAL A 8 -3.13 -3.55 -5.33
N LEU A 9 -3.40 -2.39 -4.73
CA LEU A 9 -3.31 -1.10 -5.42
C LEU A 9 -1.98 -0.46 -5.01
N ILE A 10 -1.15 -0.12 -5.99
CA ILE A 10 0.15 0.51 -5.75
C ILE A 10 0.02 2.02 -5.97
N VAL A 11 0.37 2.81 -4.97
CA VAL A 11 0.27 4.28 -5.03
C VAL A 11 1.65 4.90 -4.83
N ASP A 12 2.20 5.47 -5.89
CA ASP A 12 3.52 6.08 -5.89
C ASP A 12 3.60 7.00 -7.10
N ASP A 13 4.22 8.16 -6.98
CA ASP A 13 4.33 9.09 -8.09
C ASP A 13 5.36 8.68 -9.16
N SER A 14 6.20 7.71 -8.86
CA SER A 14 7.22 7.21 -9.77
C SER A 14 6.72 6.00 -10.57
N ASP A 15 6.67 6.13 -11.89
CA ASP A 15 6.32 5.02 -12.78
C ASP A 15 7.30 3.87 -12.63
N GLU A 16 8.59 4.19 -12.46
CA GLU A 16 9.64 3.19 -12.30
C GLU A 16 9.46 2.38 -11.03
N VAL A 17 9.17 3.07 -9.92
CA VAL A 17 8.96 2.39 -8.63
C VAL A 17 7.74 1.48 -8.72
N ARG A 18 6.63 1.96 -9.30
CA ARG A 18 5.43 1.14 -9.46
C ARG A 18 5.70 -0.10 -10.29
N SER A 19 6.46 0.05 -11.38
CA SER A 19 6.80 -1.08 -12.25
C SER A 19 7.64 -2.13 -11.52
N VAL A 20 8.64 -1.71 -10.77
CA VAL A 20 9.51 -2.63 -10.02
C VAL A 20 8.72 -3.34 -8.93
N VAL A 21 7.90 -2.60 -8.19
CA VAL A 21 7.08 -3.17 -7.13
C VAL A 21 6.10 -4.19 -7.70
N ARG A 22 5.46 -3.87 -8.82
CA ARG A 22 4.55 -4.80 -9.51
C ARG A 22 5.26 -6.10 -9.86
N ILE A 23 6.46 -6.03 -10.44
CA ILE A 23 7.23 -7.22 -10.82
C ILE A 23 7.49 -8.09 -9.59
N PHE A 24 7.93 -7.50 -8.49
CA PHE A 24 8.22 -8.25 -7.27
C PHE A 24 6.97 -8.89 -6.67
N LEU A 25 5.87 -8.17 -6.62
CA LEU A 25 4.63 -8.70 -6.07
C LEU A 25 4.07 -9.83 -6.92
N GLU A 26 4.07 -9.65 -8.24
CA GLU A 26 3.47 -10.64 -9.13
C GLU A 26 4.31 -11.90 -9.34
N ARG A 27 5.52 -11.93 -8.80
CA ARG A 27 6.32 -13.16 -8.72
C ARG A 27 5.74 -14.13 -7.69
N ASP A 28 5.00 -13.62 -6.72
CA ASP A 28 4.39 -14.43 -5.67
C ASP A 28 2.92 -14.62 -6.02
N ALA A 29 2.49 -15.89 -6.08
CA ALA A 29 1.09 -16.22 -6.40
C ALA A 29 0.09 -15.66 -5.38
N THR A 30 0.55 -15.19 -4.23
CA THR A 30 -0.29 -14.57 -3.20
C THR A 30 -0.88 -13.25 -3.67
N PHE A 31 -0.20 -12.53 -4.57
CA PHE A 31 -0.58 -11.18 -4.95
C PHE A 31 -0.95 -11.01 -6.41
N THR A 32 -1.91 -10.12 -6.65
CA THR A 32 -2.25 -9.62 -7.99
C THR A 32 -2.35 -8.10 -7.87
N VAL A 33 -1.63 -7.39 -8.72
CA VAL A 33 -1.74 -5.93 -8.75
C VAL A 33 -2.98 -5.57 -9.56
N CYS A 34 -3.98 -5.00 -8.90
CA CYS A 34 -5.24 -4.66 -9.55
C CYS A 34 -5.26 -3.25 -10.13
N GLY A 35 -4.30 -2.41 -9.75
CA GLY A 35 -4.22 -1.06 -10.29
C GLY A 35 -3.04 -0.29 -9.73
N GLU A 36 -2.82 0.90 -10.30
CA GLU A 36 -1.77 1.82 -9.89
C GLU A 36 -2.33 3.23 -9.85
N ALA A 37 -1.80 4.06 -8.96
CA ALA A 37 -2.16 5.46 -8.87
C ALA A 37 -0.91 6.29 -8.63
N ALA A 38 -0.88 7.49 -9.19
CA ALA A 38 0.30 8.36 -9.12
C ALA A 38 0.15 9.48 -8.09
N ASN A 39 -1.02 9.64 -7.51
CA ASN A 39 -1.29 10.72 -6.53
C ASN A 39 -2.44 10.31 -5.61
N GLY A 40 -2.65 11.12 -4.56
CA GLY A 40 -3.66 10.83 -3.56
C GLY A 40 -5.10 10.78 -4.08
N PRO A 41 -5.57 11.80 -4.80
CA PRO A 41 -6.93 11.78 -5.34
C PRO A 41 -7.20 10.59 -6.27
N GLU A 42 -6.24 10.26 -7.14
CA GLU A 42 -6.36 9.09 -8.00
C GLU A 42 -6.42 7.80 -7.19
N ALA A 43 -5.62 7.73 -6.12
CA ALA A 43 -5.62 6.56 -5.24
C ALA A 43 -6.98 6.32 -4.61
N VAL A 44 -7.61 7.37 -4.09
CA VAL A 44 -8.94 7.26 -3.49
C VAL A 44 -9.98 6.83 -4.53
N GLN A 45 -9.94 7.45 -5.70
CA GLN A 45 -10.87 7.13 -6.79
C GLN A 45 -10.75 5.67 -7.21
N LYS A 46 -9.52 5.21 -7.45
CA LYS A 46 -9.28 3.82 -7.87
C LYS A 46 -9.60 2.82 -6.77
N ALA A 47 -9.32 3.17 -5.53
CA ALA A 47 -9.66 2.30 -4.41
C ALA A 47 -11.16 2.08 -4.31
N LEU A 48 -11.96 3.11 -4.50
CA LEU A 48 -13.41 2.99 -4.51
C LEU A 48 -13.91 2.13 -5.66
N GLN A 49 -13.29 2.24 -6.83
CA GLN A 49 -13.66 1.45 -8.00
C GLN A 49 -13.24 -0.01 -7.89
N LEU A 50 -12.01 -0.24 -7.47
CA LEU A 50 -11.38 -1.56 -7.49
C LEU A 50 -11.57 -2.35 -6.21
N LYS A 51 -11.78 -1.68 -5.09
CA LYS A 51 -11.90 -2.29 -3.76
C LYS A 51 -10.78 -3.28 -3.49
N PRO A 52 -9.52 -2.81 -3.47
CA PRO A 52 -8.39 -3.70 -3.27
C PRO A 52 -8.38 -4.29 -1.86
N ASP A 53 -7.71 -5.41 -1.70
CA ASP A 53 -7.52 -6.01 -0.39
C ASP A 53 -6.43 -5.28 0.39
N LEU A 54 -5.48 -4.70 -0.34
CA LEU A 54 -4.33 -4.03 0.24
C LEU A 54 -3.93 -2.84 -0.63
N VAL A 55 -3.61 -1.72 0.02
CA VAL A 55 -3.04 -0.55 -0.67
C VAL A 55 -1.62 -0.33 -0.18
N LEU A 56 -0.69 -0.29 -1.11
CA LEU A 56 0.71 0.04 -0.83
C LEU A 56 0.91 1.50 -1.21
N LEU A 57 1.12 2.35 -0.21
CA LEU A 57 1.06 3.80 -0.35
C LEU A 57 2.38 4.48 -0.01
N ASP A 58 2.91 5.26 -0.95
CA ASP A 58 4.03 6.13 -0.71
C ASP A 58 3.55 7.34 0.11
N LEU A 59 4.33 7.73 1.11
CA LEU A 59 4.02 8.90 1.92
C LEU A 59 4.23 10.23 1.19
N ARG A 60 5.09 10.24 0.18
CA ARG A 60 5.38 11.46 -0.58
C ARG A 60 4.62 11.45 -1.89
N LEU A 61 3.47 12.10 -1.90
CA LEU A 61 2.63 12.18 -3.08
C LEU A 61 2.35 13.63 -3.44
N PRO A 62 2.29 13.97 -4.74
CA PRO A 62 1.88 15.30 -5.16
C PRO A 62 0.39 15.53 -4.90
N GLY A 63 0.03 16.77 -4.60
CA GLY A 63 -1.35 17.20 -4.41
C GLY A 63 -1.91 16.93 -3.03
N MET A 64 -2.10 15.67 -2.69
CA MET A 64 -2.57 15.23 -1.39
C MET A 64 -1.45 14.40 -0.77
N ASN A 65 -1.00 14.76 0.44
CA ASN A 65 0.10 14.02 1.06
C ASN A 65 -0.32 12.61 1.50
N GLY A 66 0.68 11.77 1.82
CA GLY A 66 0.42 10.38 2.16
C GLY A 66 -0.44 10.19 3.40
N ILE A 67 -0.32 11.07 4.39
CA ILE A 67 -1.12 11.00 5.61
C ILE A 67 -2.59 11.31 5.31
N GLU A 68 -2.85 12.34 4.54
CA GLU A 68 -4.19 12.70 4.11
C GLU A 68 -4.82 11.59 3.28
N THR A 69 -4.03 11.03 2.36
CA THR A 69 -4.47 9.91 1.52
C THR A 69 -4.81 8.69 2.37
N ALA A 70 -3.95 8.35 3.32
CA ALA A 70 -4.16 7.22 4.22
C ALA A 70 -5.46 7.40 5.02
N THR A 71 -5.68 8.59 5.55
CA THR A 71 -6.88 8.92 6.31
C THR A 71 -8.13 8.74 5.46
N ALA A 72 -8.09 9.28 4.23
CA ALA A 72 -9.23 9.17 3.31
C ALA A 72 -9.51 7.71 2.92
N LEU A 73 -8.46 6.94 2.64
CA LEU A 73 -8.62 5.53 2.28
C LEU A 73 -9.24 4.72 3.42
N LYS A 74 -8.79 4.93 4.64
CA LYS A 74 -9.33 4.21 5.80
C LYS A 74 -10.77 4.62 6.10
N ALA A 75 -11.13 5.87 5.82
CA ALA A 75 -12.50 6.34 6.00
C ALA A 75 -13.47 5.66 5.04
N VAL A 76 -13.08 5.48 3.78
CA VAL A 76 -13.96 4.92 2.75
C VAL A 76 -13.88 3.40 2.64
N LEU A 77 -12.74 2.81 2.98
CA LEU A 77 -12.50 1.37 2.91
C LEU A 77 -11.84 0.86 4.19
N PRO A 78 -12.57 0.84 5.32
CA PRO A 78 -11.97 0.48 6.60
C PRO A 78 -11.44 -0.96 6.68
N GLN A 79 -11.92 -1.85 5.81
CA GLN A 79 -11.48 -3.25 5.79
C GLN A 79 -10.22 -3.46 4.93
N THR A 80 -9.88 -2.53 4.06
CA THR A 80 -8.71 -2.64 3.22
C THR A 80 -7.45 -2.43 4.07
N LYS A 81 -6.48 -3.32 3.92
CA LYS A 81 -5.20 -3.18 4.63
C LYS A 81 -4.39 -2.08 3.97
N LEU A 82 -3.85 -1.20 4.81
CA LEU A 82 -3.09 -0.05 4.35
C LEU A 82 -1.65 -0.17 4.81
N VAL A 83 -0.72 -0.18 3.85
CA VAL A 83 0.71 -0.29 4.10
C VAL A 83 1.39 0.97 3.57
N LEU A 84 2.12 1.65 4.44
CA LEU A 84 2.94 2.78 4.05
C LEU A 84 4.30 2.28 3.61
N PHE A 85 4.79 2.81 2.49
CA PHE A 85 6.02 2.38 1.86
C PHE A 85 6.82 3.62 1.48
N SER A 86 7.86 3.94 2.25
CA SER A 86 8.59 5.18 2.08
C SER A 86 10.09 4.99 2.17
N ALA A 87 10.84 5.78 1.39
CA ALA A 87 12.30 5.81 1.45
C ALA A 87 12.80 6.48 2.72
N TYR A 88 11.95 7.24 3.41
CA TYR A 88 12.34 8.10 4.52
C TYR A 88 11.60 7.78 5.82
N THR A 89 11.45 6.51 6.12
CA THR A 89 10.70 6.09 7.31
C THR A 89 11.27 6.65 8.61
N ASP A 90 12.59 6.82 8.70
CA ASP A 90 13.24 7.31 9.91
C ASP A 90 12.99 8.78 10.18
N SER A 91 12.67 9.56 9.15
CA SER A 91 12.42 11.00 9.28
C SER A 91 10.97 11.34 9.61
N LEU A 92 10.11 10.34 9.74
CA LEU A 92 8.68 10.54 9.96
C LEU A 92 8.30 10.72 11.43
N GLY A 93 9.27 10.61 12.33
CA GLY A 93 9.00 10.71 13.76
C GLY A 93 8.30 9.48 14.32
N PRO A 94 7.68 9.60 15.49
CA PRO A 94 7.02 8.46 16.13
C PRO A 94 5.91 7.89 15.26
N ARG A 95 5.83 6.58 15.18
CA ARG A 95 4.82 5.90 14.35
C ARG A 95 3.43 5.83 15.00
N THR A 96 3.23 6.58 16.08
CA THR A 96 1.94 6.64 16.76
C THR A 96 0.84 7.19 15.86
N TRP A 97 1.17 8.12 14.96
CA TRP A 97 0.19 8.65 14.02
C TRP A 97 -0.33 7.59 13.05
N ALA A 98 0.54 6.67 12.63
CA ALA A 98 0.14 5.60 11.73
C ALA A 98 -0.91 4.70 12.38
N SER A 99 -0.68 4.32 13.63
CA SER A 99 -1.63 3.54 14.40
C SER A 99 -2.97 4.28 14.57
N ALA A 100 -2.90 5.58 14.85
CA ALA A 100 -4.11 6.40 15.05
C ALA A 100 -4.98 6.48 13.79
N ILE A 101 -4.36 6.45 12.61
CA ILE A 101 -5.08 6.46 11.32
C ILE A 101 -5.62 5.07 10.97
N GLY A 102 -5.00 4.03 11.49
CA GLY A 102 -5.37 2.65 11.16
C GLY A 102 -4.48 2.02 10.11
N VAL A 103 -3.25 2.54 9.97
CA VAL A 103 -2.25 1.94 9.08
C VAL A 103 -1.81 0.60 9.65
N ASP A 104 -1.83 -0.43 8.81
CA ASP A 104 -1.53 -1.80 9.23
C ASP A 104 -0.03 -2.10 9.28
N LEU A 105 0.76 -1.42 8.47
CA LEU A 105 2.20 -1.68 8.38
C LEU A 105 2.92 -0.48 7.77
N VAL A 106 4.15 -0.22 8.25
CA VAL A 106 5.02 0.82 7.71
C VAL A 106 6.32 0.16 7.27
N LEU A 107 6.66 0.29 6.00
CA LEU A 107 7.84 -0.33 5.41
C LEU A 107 8.79 0.68 4.79
N SER A 108 10.09 0.36 4.82
CA SER A 108 11.12 1.12 4.13
C SER A 108 11.27 0.63 2.69
N LYS A 109 11.56 1.53 1.75
CA LYS A 109 11.85 1.18 0.36
C LYS A 109 13.23 0.53 0.20
N GLY A 110 13.97 0.32 1.27
CA GLY A 110 15.33 -0.20 1.24
C GLY A 110 15.47 -1.63 0.75
N SER A 111 14.45 -2.46 0.88
CA SER A 111 14.52 -3.85 0.44
C SER A 111 13.18 -4.32 -0.09
N LEU A 112 13.14 -4.65 -1.39
CA LEU A 112 11.93 -5.18 -2.03
C LEU A 112 11.65 -6.63 -1.60
N ILE A 113 12.70 -7.39 -1.29
CA ILE A 113 12.54 -8.77 -0.80
C ILE A 113 11.87 -8.76 0.56
N ASP A 114 12.33 -7.92 1.47
CA ASP A 114 11.73 -7.78 2.80
C ASP A 114 10.31 -7.24 2.72
N MET A 115 10.05 -6.33 1.78
CA MET A 115 8.72 -5.81 1.54
C MET A 115 7.75 -6.94 1.19
N ALA A 116 8.11 -7.76 0.20
CA ALA A 116 7.25 -8.86 -0.25
C ALA A 116 6.97 -9.84 0.88
N ALA A 117 8.00 -10.20 1.66
CA ALA A 117 7.84 -11.10 2.81
C ALA A 117 6.92 -10.50 3.88
N SER A 118 7.08 -9.22 4.19
CA SER A 118 6.26 -8.53 5.19
C SER A 118 4.80 -8.43 4.74
N LEU A 119 4.56 -8.14 3.47
CA LEU A 119 3.20 -8.08 2.92
C LEU A 119 2.54 -9.45 2.94
N LYS A 120 3.29 -10.50 2.66
CA LYS A 120 2.77 -11.86 2.69
C LYS A 120 2.34 -12.24 4.11
N THR A 121 3.14 -11.88 5.12
CA THR A 121 2.79 -12.12 6.51
C THR A 121 1.52 -11.37 6.89
N LEU A 122 1.39 -10.12 6.48
CA LEU A 122 0.20 -9.32 6.75
C LEU A 122 -1.04 -9.93 6.07
N ALA A 123 -0.91 -10.37 4.83
CA ALA A 123 -2.01 -10.97 4.07
C ALA A 123 -2.52 -12.25 4.73
N THR A 124 -1.63 -13.08 5.28
CA THR A 124 -2.00 -14.35 5.91
C THR A 124 -2.55 -14.16 7.32
N LYS A 125 -2.29 -13.03 7.96
CA LYS A 125 -2.80 -12.75 9.31
C LYS A 125 -4.28 -12.38 9.35
N SER A 126 -4.91 -12.21 8.22
CA SER A 126 -6.30 -11.76 8.17
C SER A 126 -7.31 -12.89 8.32
N ILE A 127 -6.85 -14.07 8.66
CA ILE A 127 -7.73 -15.22 8.89
C ILE A 127 -8.21 -15.26 10.32
#